data_fb2543ec0ed9eff3caaacf115448f4e2
#
_entry.id   fb2543ec0ed9eff3caaacf115448f4e2
#
_cell.length_a   1.000
_cell.length_b   1.000
_cell.length_c   1.000
_cell.angle_alpha   90.00
_cell.angle_beta   90.00
_cell.angle_gamma   90.00
#
_symmetry.space_group_name_H-M   'P 1'
#
loop_
_entity.id
_entity.type
_entity.pdbx_description
1 polymer ?
#
loop_
_entity_poly.entity_id
_entity_poly.type
_entity_poly.pdbx_seq_one_letter_code
_entity_poly.pdbx_strand_id
1 'polypeptide(L)'
;MLSSQQGKPRQIPPKPPIFLLPPDRIGLKVSIDDLKARQLKAIPGQRWESEKQCWSFPRTREALDQLLAAYRTDWRILDGEVAEAFGFTKAAKPSPPRSSNSRLESSRALELIQRELRIRNYSPRTIEAYGSCVRTFAEYFASKRLRELSDEDIRGYILHQIEVKKLSAGSVSQILSALRFVYEEVYKCPLVLGEIERPRKARQLPVVLSLEEVKALLESSGNLKHRVLLMLAYSAGLRVSEIVHLKLEDIDSERKLIHVHSGKGQKDRYTILSDVVLDGLRDYWKAYKPQSWLFEGQRAGESYSVRSAQKVFENAAEKAGIRKHVSIHTLRHSFATHLLEQGTDIRFIQALLGHSSVKTTEIYTHVSRRQIGALHSPIDQILHPREK
;
A
#
# COMPACT_ATOMS: atom_id res chain seq x y z
N MET A 1 7.47 12.72 43.48
CA MET A 1 8.40 11.66 43.00
C MET A 1 7.58 10.41 42.72
N LEU A 2 7.19 10.19 41.48
CA LEU A 2 6.64 8.93 41.00
C LEU A 2 7.25 8.72 39.60
N SER A 3 8.26 7.85 39.57
CA SER A 3 9.01 7.51 38.35
C SER A 3 8.17 6.60 37.46
N SER A 4 7.87 7.08 36.27
CA SER A 4 7.26 6.32 35.17
C SER A 4 8.30 5.32 34.62
N GLN A 5 8.16 4.05 34.96
CA GLN A 5 8.83 2.96 34.25
C GLN A 5 8.20 2.76 32.89
N GLN A 6 8.83 3.28 31.86
CA GLN A 6 8.55 2.92 30.48
C GLN A 6 8.98 1.46 30.24
N GLY A 7 8.00 0.58 30.01
CA GLY A 7 8.25 -0.81 29.65
C GLY A 7 8.99 -0.91 28.32
N LYS A 8 10.22 -1.40 28.34
CA LYS A 8 10.98 -1.79 27.16
C LYS A 8 10.19 -2.84 26.36
N PRO A 9 10.15 -2.77 25.02
CA PRO A 9 9.53 -3.80 24.20
C PRO A 9 10.18 -5.15 24.49
N ARG A 10 9.38 -6.17 24.79
CA ARG A 10 9.85 -7.54 24.98
C ARG A 10 10.52 -8.01 23.69
N GLN A 11 11.84 -8.07 23.68
CA GLN A 11 12.60 -8.75 22.63
C GLN A 11 12.22 -10.23 22.68
N ILE A 12 11.72 -10.75 21.57
CA ILE A 12 11.54 -12.20 21.39
C ILE A 12 12.96 -12.79 21.41
N PRO A 13 13.29 -13.69 22.35
CA PRO A 13 14.63 -14.27 22.41
C PRO A 13 14.93 -15.03 21.12
N PRO A 14 16.17 -14.99 20.61
CA PRO A 14 16.55 -15.74 19.43
C PRO A 14 16.26 -17.23 19.65
N LYS A 15 15.72 -17.90 18.62
CA LYS A 15 15.40 -19.33 18.67
C LYS A 15 16.68 -20.11 18.97
N PRO A 16 16.68 -21.00 19.96
CA PRO A 16 17.89 -21.72 20.33
C PRO A 16 18.32 -22.68 19.21
N PRO A 17 19.62 -22.80 18.92
CA PRO A 17 20.10 -23.69 17.88
C PRO A 17 19.90 -25.15 18.25
N ILE A 18 19.36 -25.95 17.36
CA ILE A 18 19.30 -27.42 17.43
C ILE A 18 20.45 -27.96 16.58
N PHE A 19 21.22 -28.88 17.09
CA PHE A 19 22.44 -29.42 16.47
C PHE A 19 22.57 -30.91 16.70
N LEU A 20 23.38 -31.60 15.90
CA LEU A 20 23.68 -33.04 16.09
C LEU A 20 24.71 -33.25 17.20
N LEU A 21 24.48 -34.29 18.00
CA LEU A 21 25.39 -34.81 19.00
C LEU A 21 25.75 -36.27 18.70
N PRO A 22 27.03 -36.63 18.57
CA PRO A 22 27.43 -38.03 18.41
C PRO A 22 27.18 -38.83 19.70
N PRO A 23 26.91 -40.16 19.63
CA PRO A 23 26.74 -40.90 18.38
C PRO A 23 25.37 -40.79 17.77
N ASP A 24 24.30 -40.57 18.53
CA ASP A 24 22.90 -40.69 18.03
C ASP A 24 21.93 -39.83 18.84
N ARG A 25 22.30 -38.57 19.02
CA ARG A 25 21.52 -37.61 19.79
C ARG A 25 21.40 -36.25 19.07
N ILE A 26 20.39 -35.48 19.44
CA ILE A 26 20.25 -34.08 19.06
C ILE A 26 20.45 -33.19 20.29
N GLY A 27 21.14 -32.09 20.12
CA GLY A 27 21.42 -31.11 21.16
C GLY A 27 20.59 -29.84 21.00
N LEU A 28 20.22 -29.23 22.14
CA LEU A 28 19.52 -27.95 22.20
C LEU A 28 20.26 -27.05 23.22
N LYS A 29 20.82 -25.93 22.76
CA LYS A 29 21.56 -25.03 23.62
C LYS A 29 20.64 -23.99 24.26
N VAL A 30 20.11 -24.33 25.44
CA VAL A 30 19.29 -23.44 26.29
C VAL A 30 19.67 -23.62 27.73
N SER A 31 19.49 -22.59 28.57
CA SER A 31 19.75 -22.66 30.01
C SER A 31 18.86 -23.69 30.69
N ILE A 32 19.37 -24.28 31.77
CA ILE A 32 18.60 -25.19 32.65
C ILE A 32 17.37 -24.51 33.26
N ASP A 33 17.41 -23.19 33.43
CA ASP A 33 16.38 -22.36 34.06
C ASP A 33 15.39 -21.75 33.04
N ASP A 34 15.45 -22.16 31.79
CA ASP A 34 14.51 -21.67 30.76
C ASP A 34 13.05 -22.00 31.16
N LEU A 35 12.14 -21.05 30.96
CA LEU A 35 10.69 -21.20 31.19
C LEU A 35 10.10 -22.46 30.53
N LYS A 36 10.75 -22.96 29.48
CA LYS A 36 10.38 -24.16 28.73
C LYS A 36 11.02 -25.44 29.25
N ALA A 37 11.90 -25.36 30.26
CA ALA A 37 12.57 -26.52 30.78
C ALA A 37 11.61 -27.64 31.24
N ARG A 38 10.43 -27.30 31.75
CA ARG A 38 9.41 -28.30 32.09
C ARG A 38 8.91 -29.08 30.86
N GLN A 39 8.73 -28.45 29.74
CA GLN A 39 8.30 -29.07 28.49
C GLN A 39 9.41 -29.96 27.91
N LEU A 40 10.67 -29.50 27.99
CA LEU A 40 11.80 -30.26 27.54
C LEU A 40 12.04 -31.53 28.42
N LYS A 41 11.80 -31.43 29.71
CA LYS A 41 11.88 -32.58 30.66
C LYS A 41 10.76 -33.61 30.41
N ALA A 42 9.69 -33.28 29.74
CA ALA A 42 8.65 -34.22 29.40
C ALA A 42 8.99 -35.10 28.17
N ILE A 43 10.03 -34.75 27.40
CA ILE A 43 10.45 -35.52 26.23
C ILE A 43 11.22 -36.77 26.65
N PRO A 44 10.78 -37.98 26.28
CA PRO A 44 11.44 -39.21 26.70
C PRO A 44 12.91 -39.30 26.28
N GLY A 45 13.76 -39.76 27.17
CA GLY A 45 15.19 -39.96 26.90
C GLY A 45 16.01 -38.67 26.88
N GLN A 46 15.48 -37.56 27.34
CA GLN A 46 16.21 -36.29 27.51
C GLN A 46 17.32 -36.43 28.56
N ARG A 47 18.43 -35.70 28.39
CA ARG A 47 19.54 -35.62 29.34
C ARG A 47 20.16 -34.22 29.30
N TRP A 48 20.67 -33.76 30.41
CA TRP A 48 21.48 -32.55 30.46
C TRP A 48 22.95 -32.90 30.31
N GLU A 49 23.62 -32.35 29.32
CA GLU A 49 25.05 -32.56 29.06
C GLU A 49 25.84 -31.39 29.68
N SER A 50 26.36 -31.62 30.91
CA SER A 50 27.03 -30.56 31.69
C SER A 50 28.27 -30.00 31.00
N GLU A 51 29.06 -30.86 30.34
CA GLU A 51 30.27 -30.45 29.62
C GLU A 51 29.94 -29.53 28.40
N LYS A 52 28.85 -29.78 27.73
CA LYS A 52 28.44 -29.05 26.53
C LYS A 52 27.38 -27.95 26.80
N GLN A 53 26.95 -27.85 28.06
CA GLN A 53 25.92 -26.89 28.49
C GLN A 53 24.69 -26.90 27.59
N CYS A 54 24.15 -28.10 27.32
CA CYS A 54 23.01 -28.30 26.43
C CYS A 54 22.10 -29.46 26.87
N TRP A 55 20.84 -29.40 26.50
CA TRP A 55 19.94 -30.54 26.57
C TRP A 55 20.21 -31.47 25.39
N SER A 56 20.24 -32.78 25.65
CA SER A 56 20.38 -33.80 24.62
C SER A 56 19.17 -34.73 24.61
N PHE A 57 18.72 -35.10 23.41
CA PHE A 57 17.55 -35.93 23.16
C PHE A 57 17.90 -37.07 22.19
N PRO A 58 17.16 -38.18 22.20
CA PRO A 58 17.36 -39.23 21.21
C PRO A 58 17.18 -38.69 19.79
N ARG A 59 17.95 -39.17 18.83
CA ARG A 59 17.84 -38.80 17.41
C ARG A 59 16.71 -39.56 16.76
N THR A 60 15.47 -39.34 17.26
CA THR A 60 14.23 -39.90 16.72
C THR A 60 13.33 -38.81 16.18
N ARG A 61 12.47 -39.17 15.24
CA ARG A 61 11.52 -38.26 14.64
C ARG A 61 10.56 -37.68 15.68
N GLU A 62 10.09 -38.54 16.61
CA GLU A 62 9.16 -38.14 17.68
C GLU A 62 9.80 -37.13 18.63
N ALA A 63 11.07 -37.32 19.00
CA ALA A 63 11.77 -36.37 19.86
C ALA A 63 11.97 -35.02 19.18
N LEU A 64 12.27 -35.00 17.89
CA LEU A 64 12.39 -33.77 17.10
C LEU A 64 11.05 -33.05 16.97
N ASP A 65 9.98 -33.75 16.66
CA ASP A 65 8.64 -33.14 16.52
C ASP A 65 8.16 -32.56 17.85
N GLN A 66 8.42 -33.21 18.98
CA GLN A 66 8.13 -32.69 20.30
C GLN A 66 8.98 -31.44 20.66
N LEU A 67 10.25 -31.41 20.25
CA LEU A 67 11.09 -30.21 20.39
C LEU A 67 10.58 -29.04 19.57
N LEU A 68 10.23 -29.27 18.30
CA LEU A 68 9.68 -28.24 17.42
C LEU A 68 8.36 -27.71 17.96
N ALA A 69 7.49 -28.57 18.46
CA ALA A 69 6.23 -28.20 19.09
C ALA A 69 6.42 -27.36 20.37
N ALA A 70 7.38 -27.74 21.24
CA ALA A 70 7.69 -27.00 22.47
C ALA A 70 8.13 -25.55 22.17
N TYR A 71 8.80 -25.33 21.05
CA TYR A 71 9.23 -24.00 20.60
C TYR A 71 8.25 -23.34 19.61
N ARG A 72 7.09 -23.96 19.34
CA ARG A 72 6.10 -23.48 18.36
C ARG A 72 6.74 -23.12 17.02
N THR A 73 7.53 -24.01 16.50
CA THR A 73 8.32 -23.81 15.28
C THR A 73 8.28 -25.07 14.40
N ASP A 74 8.78 -24.97 13.20
CA ASP A 74 8.84 -26.07 12.24
C ASP A 74 10.30 -26.43 11.87
N TRP A 75 10.50 -27.49 11.12
CA TRP A 75 11.79 -28.03 10.70
C TRP A 75 12.65 -27.03 9.88
N ARG A 76 12.04 -25.98 9.30
CA ARG A 76 12.73 -24.98 8.47
C ARG A 76 13.77 -24.16 9.24
N ILE A 77 13.70 -24.17 10.54
CA ILE A 77 14.69 -23.54 11.43
C ILE A 77 15.88 -24.42 11.73
N LEU A 78 15.82 -25.71 11.38
CA LEU A 78 16.90 -26.65 11.61
C LEU A 78 18.14 -26.28 10.78
N ASP A 79 19.30 -26.50 11.34
CA ASP A 79 20.55 -26.40 10.59
C ASP A 79 20.59 -27.44 9.46
N GLY A 80 21.34 -27.17 8.40
CA GLY A 80 21.39 -28.05 7.22
C GLY A 80 21.70 -29.50 7.56
N GLU A 81 22.68 -29.74 8.43
CA GLU A 81 23.08 -31.07 8.89
C GLU A 81 21.98 -31.79 9.67
N VAL A 82 21.24 -31.07 10.53
CA VAL A 82 20.13 -31.65 11.29
C VAL A 82 18.97 -31.95 10.36
N ALA A 83 18.64 -31.05 9.45
CA ALA A 83 17.57 -31.25 8.49
C ALA A 83 17.83 -32.49 7.59
N GLU A 84 19.05 -32.64 7.10
CA GLU A 84 19.49 -33.78 6.29
C GLU A 84 19.44 -35.09 7.05
N ALA A 85 19.89 -35.06 8.31
CA ALA A 85 19.91 -36.24 9.18
C ALA A 85 18.52 -36.82 9.52
N PHE A 86 17.46 -36.00 9.39
CA PHE A 86 16.07 -36.38 9.59
C PHE A 86 15.29 -36.49 8.27
N GLY A 87 15.98 -36.49 7.11
CA GLY A 87 15.37 -36.61 5.80
C GLY A 87 14.58 -35.35 5.36
N PHE A 88 14.73 -34.23 6.07
CA PHE A 88 14.27 -32.95 5.60
C PHE A 88 15.30 -32.40 4.61
N THR A 89 15.25 -32.80 3.40
CA THR A 89 15.98 -32.11 2.36
C THR A 89 15.42 -30.68 2.30
N LYS A 90 16.26 -29.66 2.57
CA LYS A 90 16.02 -28.35 1.97
C LYS A 90 15.95 -28.64 0.50
N ALA A 91 14.75 -28.79 -0.02
CA ALA A 91 14.55 -28.87 -1.44
C ALA A 91 15.31 -27.68 -2.00
N ALA A 92 16.43 -27.95 -2.70
CA ALA A 92 16.97 -27.01 -3.65
C ALA A 92 15.75 -26.44 -4.33
N LYS A 93 15.60 -25.09 -4.36
CA LYS A 93 14.47 -24.46 -5.07
C LYS A 93 14.21 -25.34 -6.27
N PRO A 94 13.08 -26.03 -6.40
CA PRO A 94 12.84 -26.78 -7.60
C PRO A 94 12.87 -25.73 -8.69
N SER A 95 13.88 -25.80 -9.53
CA SER A 95 13.77 -25.24 -10.87
C SER A 95 12.52 -25.94 -11.40
N PRO A 96 11.43 -25.21 -11.67
CA PRO A 96 10.20 -25.87 -12.03
C PRO A 96 10.50 -26.71 -13.25
N PRO A 97 10.07 -27.98 -13.30
CA PRO A 97 10.00 -28.67 -14.56
C PRO A 97 9.15 -27.78 -15.45
N ARG A 98 9.72 -27.28 -16.51
CA ARG A 98 9.04 -26.49 -17.54
C ARG A 98 8.07 -27.40 -18.27
N SER A 99 6.98 -27.80 -17.60
CA SER A 99 5.90 -28.48 -18.28
C SER A 99 5.16 -27.41 -19.07
N SER A 100 5.12 -27.58 -20.37
CA SER A 100 4.35 -26.72 -21.30
C SER A 100 2.88 -26.58 -20.87
N ASN A 101 2.32 -27.55 -20.16
CA ASN A 101 0.95 -27.57 -19.64
C ASN A 101 0.69 -26.53 -18.53
N SER A 102 1.61 -26.28 -17.60
CA SER A 102 1.36 -25.33 -16.49
C SER A 102 1.35 -23.87 -16.98
N ARG A 103 2.16 -23.56 -17.98
CA ARG A 103 2.13 -22.23 -18.62
C ARG A 103 0.85 -21.98 -19.41
N LEU A 104 0.36 -22.98 -20.13
CA LEU A 104 -0.91 -22.91 -20.85
C LEU A 104 -2.11 -22.74 -19.91
N GLU A 105 -2.13 -23.41 -18.77
CA GLU A 105 -3.18 -23.25 -17.76
C GLU A 105 -3.14 -21.88 -17.09
N SER A 106 -1.95 -21.38 -16.78
CA SER A 106 -1.79 -20.02 -16.22
C SER A 106 -2.21 -18.94 -17.21
N SER A 107 -1.87 -19.07 -18.49
CA SER A 107 -2.31 -18.15 -19.54
C SER A 107 -3.82 -18.17 -19.72
N ARG A 108 -4.43 -19.36 -19.74
CA ARG A 108 -5.88 -19.54 -19.85
C ARG A 108 -6.63 -18.98 -18.63
N ALA A 109 -6.07 -19.14 -17.44
CA ALA A 109 -6.63 -18.56 -16.23
C ALA A 109 -6.59 -17.01 -16.29
N LEU A 110 -5.48 -16.43 -16.75
CA LEU A 110 -5.35 -14.98 -16.93
C LEU A 110 -6.35 -14.43 -17.95
N GLU A 111 -6.54 -15.11 -19.06
CA GLU A 111 -7.53 -14.73 -20.08
C GLU A 111 -8.97 -14.77 -19.52
N LEU A 112 -9.32 -15.82 -18.78
CA LEU A 112 -10.63 -15.93 -18.14
C LEU A 112 -10.86 -14.80 -17.13
N ILE A 113 -9.87 -14.49 -16.30
CA ILE A 113 -9.96 -13.42 -15.32
C ILE A 113 -10.13 -12.06 -16.00
N GLN A 114 -9.34 -11.78 -17.03
CA GLN A 114 -9.45 -10.53 -17.77
C GLN A 114 -10.82 -10.40 -18.48
N ARG A 115 -11.34 -11.51 -19.01
CA ARG A 115 -12.68 -11.56 -19.62
C ARG A 115 -13.77 -11.25 -18.59
N GLU A 116 -13.74 -11.90 -17.42
CA GLU A 116 -14.72 -11.67 -16.35
C GLU A 116 -14.65 -10.24 -15.82
N LEU A 117 -13.46 -9.67 -15.65
CA LEU A 117 -13.28 -8.29 -15.25
C LEU A 117 -13.85 -7.32 -16.30
N ARG A 118 -13.68 -7.61 -17.60
CA ARG A 118 -14.27 -6.80 -18.69
C ARG A 118 -15.80 -6.90 -18.71
N ILE A 119 -16.36 -8.10 -18.58
CA ILE A 119 -17.82 -8.32 -18.53
C ILE A 119 -18.43 -7.51 -17.37
N ARG A 120 -17.76 -7.46 -16.23
CA ARG A 120 -18.19 -6.68 -15.06
C ARG A 120 -17.79 -5.20 -15.14
N ASN A 121 -17.30 -4.79 -16.29
CA ASN A 121 -16.94 -3.40 -16.58
C ASN A 121 -15.94 -2.81 -15.57
N TYR A 122 -14.91 -3.57 -15.11
CA TYR A 122 -13.81 -3.02 -14.33
C TYR A 122 -12.95 -2.07 -15.18
N SER A 123 -12.30 -1.10 -14.50
CA SER A 123 -11.43 -0.17 -15.22
C SER A 123 -10.21 -0.89 -15.83
N PRO A 124 -9.67 -0.42 -16.98
CA PRO A 124 -8.49 -1.00 -17.60
C PRO A 124 -7.32 -1.15 -16.62
N ARG A 125 -7.12 -0.15 -15.77
CA ARG A 125 -6.09 -0.16 -14.73
C ARG A 125 -6.31 -1.25 -13.68
N THR A 126 -7.57 -1.52 -13.30
CA THR A 126 -7.89 -2.62 -12.36
C THR A 126 -7.65 -3.98 -13.02
N ILE A 127 -8.00 -4.12 -14.31
CA ILE A 127 -7.78 -5.35 -15.09
C ILE A 127 -6.27 -5.65 -15.17
N GLU A 128 -5.46 -4.65 -15.47
CA GLU A 128 -4.00 -4.78 -15.53
C GLU A 128 -3.40 -5.14 -14.16
N ALA A 129 -3.83 -4.44 -13.10
CA ALA A 129 -3.36 -4.65 -11.74
C ALA A 129 -3.69 -6.05 -11.21
N TYR A 130 -4.94 -6.51 -11.40
CA TYR A 130 -5.35 -7.86 -11.02
C TYR A 130 -4.63 -8.92 -11.87
N GLY A 131 -4.51 -8.68 -13.17
CA GLY A 131 -3.75 -9.56 -14.07
C GLY A 131 -2.29 -9.71 -13.64
N SER A 132 -1.65 -8.62 -13.25
CA SER A 132 -0.27 -8.64 -12.72
C SER A 132 -0.17 -9.44 -11.41
N CYS A 133 -1.10 -9.21 -10.45
CA CYS A 133 -1.13 -9.96 -9.19
C CYS A 133 -1.27 -11.46 -9.43
N VAL A 134 -2.20 -11.85 -10.32
CA VAL A 134 -2.45 -13.27 -10.62
C VAL A 134 -1.28 -13.90 -11.39
N ARG A 135 -0.64 -13.16 -12.29
CA ARG A 135 0.55 -13.65 -12.98
C ARG A 135 1.68 -13.98 -12.00
N THR A 136 2.00 -13.05 -11.09
CA THR A 136 3.03 -13.26 -10.07
C THR A 136 2.67 -14.41 -9.12
N PHE A 137 1.39 -14.58 -8.82
CA PHE A 137 0.88 -15.70 -8.03
C PHE A 137 1.05 -17.03 -8.76
N ALA A 138 0.68 -17.10 -10.05
CA ALA A 138 0.84 -18.28 -10.88
C ALA A 138 2.32 -18.65 -11.08
N GLU A 139 3.19 -17.66 -11.23
CA GLU A 139 4.65 -17.87 -11.31
C GLU A 139 5.22 -18.44 -10.01
N TYR A 140 4.70 -18.03 -8.86
CA TYR A 140 5.12 -18.58 -7.56
C TYR A 140 4.75 -20.06 -7.40
N PHE A 141 3.60 -20.46 -7.91
CA PHE A 141 3.11 -21.85 -7.89
C PHE A 141 3.25 -22.55 -9.24
N ALA A 142 4.34 -22.32 -9.96
CA ALA A 142 4.53 -22.83 -11.34
C ALA A 142 4.36 -24.36 -11.51
N SER A 143 4.47 -25.14 -10.43
CA SER A 143 4.32 -26.60 -10.41
C SER A 143 2.92 -27.10 -10.02
N LYS A 144 2.04 -26.21 -9.52
CA LYS A 144 0.70 -26.55 -9.04
C LYS A 144 -0.37 -25.89 -9.90
N ARG A 145 -1.52 -26.54 -10.03
CA ARG A 145 -2.71 -25.92 -10.62
C ARG A 145 -3.31 -24.93 -9.64
N LEU A 146 -3.61 -23.72 -10.10
CA LEU A 146 -4.16 -22.65 -9.21
C LEU A 146 -5.47 -23.07 -8.53
N ARG A 147 -6.27 -23.95 -9.16
CA ARG A 147 -7.52 -24.45 -8.59
C ARG A 147 -7.33 -25.47 -7.45
N GLU A 148 -6.16 -26.09 -7.37
CA GLU A 148 -5.84 -27.14 -6.41
C GLU A 148 -5.06 -26.61 -5.19
N LEU A 149 -4.80 -25.29 -5.15
CA LEU A 149 -4.12 -24.68 -4.02
C LEU A 149 -5.03 -24.63 -2.80
N SER A 150 -4.48 -25.04 -1.67
CA SER A 150 -5.14 -24.94 -0.37
C SER A 150 -5.08 -23.53 0.21
N ASP A 151 -5.93 -23.26 1.20
CA ASP A 151 -5.87 -22.02 1.98
C ASP A 151 -4.49 -21.80 2.61
N GLU A 152 -3.82 -22.88 3.04
CA GLU A 152 -2.48 -22.84 3.62
C GLU A 152 -1.42 -22.42 2.57
N ASP A 153 -1.53 -22.91 1.33
CA ASP A 153 -0.67 -22.48 0.22
C ASP A 153 -0.81 -20.97 -0.01
N ILE A 154 -2.03 -20.46 0.01
CA ILE A 154 -2.29 -19.02 -0.22
C ILE A 154 -1.83 -18.17 0.96
N ARG A 155 -2.04 -18.62 2.21
CA ARG A 155 -1.49 -17.95 3.40
C ARG A 155 0.03 -17.93 3.35
N GLY A 156 0.69 -19.02 2.97
CA GLY A 156 2.13 -19.08 2.78
C GLY A 156 2.65 -18.10 1.73
N TYR A 157 1.92 -17.97 0.61
CA TYR A 157 2.25 -16.96 -0.41
C TYR A 157 2.12 -15.53 0.12
N ILE A 158 1.02 -15.19 0.80
CA ILE A 158 0.83 -13.87 1.38
C ILE A 158 1.93 -13.54 2.41
N LEU A 159 2.27 -14.50 3.26
CA LEU A 159 3.37 -14.35 4.21
C LEU A 159 4.70 -14.10 3.49
N HIS A 160 4.99 -14.83 2.42
CA HIS A 160 6.16 -14.59 1.58
C HIS A 160 6.19 -13.17 1.00
N GLN A 161 5.04 -12.64 0.52
CA GLN A 161 4.95 -11.28 0.02
C GLN A 161 5.24 -10.23 1.11
N ILE A 162 4.84 -10.50 2.36
CA ILE A 162 5.06 -9.60 3.50
C ILE A 162 6.51 -9.71 3.99
N GLU A 163 7.00 -10.90 4.25
CA GLU A 163 8.28 -11.12 4.95
C GLU A 163 9.49 -11.05 4.02
N VAL A 164 9.38 -11.60 2.82
CA VAL A 164 10.48 -11.69 1.86
C VAL A 164 10.48 -10.53 0.88
N LYS A 165 9.30 -10.25 0.27
CA LYS A 165 9.17 -9.15 -0.71
C LYS A 165 8.96 -7.79 -0.06
N LYS A 166 8.72 -7.72 1.26
CA LYS A 166 8.52 -6.48 2.02
C LYS A 166 7.45 -5.56 1.43
N LEU A 167 6.39 -6.16 0.88
CA LEU A 167 5.31 -5.38 0.27
C LEU A 167 4.53 -4.59 1.31
N SER A 168 4.06 -3.41 0.89
CA SER A 168 3.21 -2.57 1.73
C SER A 168 1.85 -3.23 2.02
N ALA A 169 1.21 -2.89 3.15
CA ALA A 169 -0.14 -3.34 3.49
C ALA A 169 -1.17 -3.06 2.37
N GLY A 170 -0.98 -1.96 1.61
CA GLY A 170 -1.81 -1.63 0.46
C GLY A 170 -1.64 -2.62 -0.69
N SER A 171 -0.40 -2.98 -1.01
CA SER A 171 -0.09 -3.95 -2.07
C SER A 171 -0.60 -5.34 -1.71
N VAL A 172 -0.42 -5.77 -0.46
CA VAL A 172 -0.96 -7.05 0.03
C VAL A 172 -2.48 -7.07 -0.04
N SER A 173 -3.16 -5.98 0.35
CA SER A 173 -4.61 -5.86 0.23
C SER A 173 -5.11 -5.94 -1.22
N GLN A 174 -4.33 -5.43 -2.18
CA GLN A 174 -4.62 -5.54 -3.61
C GLN A 174 -4.48 -6.99 -4.10
N ILE A 175 -3.42 -7.70 -3.69
CA ILE A 175 -3.23 -9.11 -3.99
C ILE A 175 -4.40 -9.93 -3.45
N LEU A 176 -4.78 -9.74 -2.19
CA LEU A 176 -5.93 -10.41 -1.58
C LEU A 176 -7.23 -10.15 -2.35
N SER A 177 -7.46 -8.92 -2.81
CA SER A 177 -8.64 -8.59 -3.61
C SER A 177 -8.64 -9.28 -4.96
N ALA A 178 -7.48 -9.38 -5.62
CA ALA A 178 -7.33 -10.08 -6.88
C ALA A 178 -7.55 -11.60 -6.72
N LEU A 179 -6.97 -12.21 -5.68
CA LEU A 179 -7.14 -13.63 -5.39
C LEU A 179 -8.59 -13.97 -5.02
N ARG A 180 -9.26 -13.15 -4.19
CA ARG A 180 -10.69 -13.32 -3.92
C ARG A 180 -11.51 -13.32 -5.20
N PHE A 181 -11.27 -12.34 -6.07
CA PHE A 181 -11.97 -12.29 -7.35
C PHE A 181 -11.77 -13.56 -8.17
N VAL A 182 -10.54 -14.10 -8.21
CA VAL A 182 -10.23 -15.34 -8.94
C VAL A 182 -10.99 -16.53 -8.37
N TYR A 183 -10.90 -16.75 -7.08
CA TYR A 183 -11.45 -17.96 -6.46
C TYR A 183 -12.97 -17.88 -6.28
N GLU A 184 -13.50 -16.75 -5.85
CA GLU A 184 -14.94 -16.59 -5.61
C GLU A 184 -15.72 -16.40 -6.91
N GLU A 185 -15.19 -15.59 -7.83
CA GLU A 185 -15.94 -15.17 -8.99
C GLU A 185 -15.64 -15.95 -10.27
N VAL A 186 -14.39 -16.34 -10.48
CA VAL A 186 -13.99 -17.07 -11.69
C VAL A 186 -14.03 -18.58 -11.48
N TYR A 187 -13.44 -19.06 -10.40
CA TYR A 187 -13.39 -20.49 -10.11
C TYR A 187 -14.63 -21.04 -9.39
N LYS A 188 -15.44 -20.15 -8.79
CA LYS A 188 -16.60 -20.51 -7.97
C LYS A 188 -16.26 -21.46 -6.83
N CYS A 189 -15.03 -21.41 -6.36
CA CYS A 189 -14.53 -22.11 -5.20
C CYS A 189 -14.38 -21.09 -4.08
N PRO A 190 -15.32 -20.98 -3.12
CA PRO A 190 -15.17 -20.07 -2.01
C PRO A 190 -13.99 -20.57 -1.17
N LEU A 191 -12.87 -19.88 -1.32
CA LEU A 191 -11.77 -20.01 -0.38
C LEU A 191 -12.15 -19.36 0.92
N VAL A 192 -11.74 -19.95 2.04
CA VAL A 192 -11.85 -19.36 3.37
C VAL A 192 -10.90 -18.14 3.52
N LEU A 193 -10.65 -17.43 2.41
CA LEU A 193 -9.94 -16.14 2.39
C LEU A 193 -10.67 -15.07 3.23
N GLY A 194 -11.93 -15.34 3.64
CA GLY A 194 -12.65 -14.52 4.59
C GLY A 194 -11.94 -14.33 5.92
N GLU A 195 -11.19 -15.33 6.36
CA GLU A 195 -10.41 -15.32 7.60
C GLU A 195 -9.03 -14.64 7.48
N ILE A 196 -8.54 -14.36 6.26
CA ILE A 196 -7.32 -13.57 6.12
C ILE A 196 -7.69 -12.09 6.29
N GLU A 197 -7.50 -11.59 7.51
CA GLU A 197 -7.66 -10.16 7.79
C GLU A 197 -6.72 -9.34 6.90
N ARG A 198 -7.25 -8.25 6.36
CA ARG A 198 -6.41 -7.30 5.61
C ARG A 198 -5.41 -6.67 6.58
N PRO A 199 -4.12 -6.53 6.17
CA PRO A 199 -3.14 -5.86 7.00
C PRO A 199 -3.64 -4.47 7.43
N ARG A 200 -3.60 -4.17 8.71
CA ARG A 200 -4.02 -2.87 9.24
C ARG A 200 -3.11 -1.79 8.69
N LYS A 201 -3.68 -0.85 7.98
CA LYS A 201 -2.95 0.36 7.54
C LYS A 201 -2.86 1.32 8.73
N ALA A 202 -1.65 1.72 9.09
CA ALA A 202 -1.49 2.90 9.93
C ALA A 202 -2.11 4.11 9.19
N ARG A 203 -3.05 4.80 9.81
CA ARG A 203 -3.63 6.03 9.27
C ARG A 203 -2.57 7.13 9.38
N GLN A 204 -1.86 7.38 8.30
CA GLN A 204 -1.00 8.55 8.20
C GLN A 204 -1.85 9.74 7.75
N LEU A 205 -1.68 10.86 8.43
CA LEU A 205 -2.29 12.11 7.98
C LEU A 205 -1.67 12.52 6.64
N PRO A 206 -2.47 13.04 5.70
CA PRO A 206 -1.94 13.52 4.43
C PRO A 206 -0.94 14.67 4.66
N VAL A 207 0.14 14.64 3.90
CA VAL A 207 1.10 15.74 3.87
C VAL A 207 0.45 16.93 3.17
N VAL A 208 0.56 18.10 3.76
CA VAL A 208 0.06 19.37 3.23
C VAL A 208 1.24 20.32 3.02
N LEU A 209 1.25 21.00 1.87
CA LEU A 209 2.18 22.11 1.58
C LEU A 209 1.62 23.40 2.18
N SER A 210 2.49 24.26 2.69
CA SER A 210 2.07 25.62 3.07
C SER A 210 1.78 26.48 1.83
N LEU A 211 1.17 27.64 2.01
CA LEU A 211 0.92 28.57 0.90
C LEU A 211 2.23 29.03 0.24
N GLU A 212 3.28 29.23 1.04
CA GLU A 212 4.62 29.61 0.59
C GLU A 212 5.26 28.47 -0.22
N GLU A 213 5.14 27.21 0.24
CA GLU A 213 5.66 26.05 -0.48
C GLU A 213 4.92 25.85 -1.81
N VAL A 214 3.59 26.05 -1.84
CA VAL A 214 2.82 26.00 -3.09
C VAL A 214 3.27 27.09 -4.05
N LYS A 215 3.43 28.34 -3.56
CA LYS A 215 3.91 29.47 -4.36
C LYS A 215 5.28 29.15 -4.97
N ALA A 216 6.24 28.74 -4.16
CA ALA A 216 7.59 28.39 -4.61
C ALA A 216 7.58 27.26 -5.66
N LEU A 217 6.72 26.24 -5.46
CA LEU A 217 6.55 25.13 -6.41
C LEU A 217 6.02 25.62 -7.77
N LEU A 218 5.03 26.50 -7.79
CA LEU A 218 4.48 27.04 -9.03
C LEU A 218 5.47 27.97 -9.75
N GLU A 219 6.24 28.76 -9.03
CA GLU A 219 7.26 29.67 -9.56
C GLU A 219 8.48 28.91 -10.09
N SER A 220 8.83 27.78 -9.49
CA SER A 220 9.96 26.93 -9.93
C SER A 220 9.78 26.32 -11.33
N SER A 221 8.53 26.31 -11.84
CA SER A 221 8.20 25.74 -13.15
C SER A 221 8.44 26.75 -14.26
N GLY A 222 9.59 26.65 -14.95
CA GLY A 222 9.96 27.55 -16.05
C GLY A 222 9.16 27.37 -17.35
N ASN A 223 8.43 26.25 -17.50
CA ASN A 223 7.62 25.95 -18.70
C ASN A 223 6.15 26.31 -18.44
N LEU A 224 5.56 27.14 -19.31
CA LEU A 224 4.19 27.63 -19.17
C LEU A 224 3.16 26.49 -19.07
N LYS A 225 3.25 25.45 -19.92
CA LYS A 225 2.38 24.27 -19.87
C LYS A 225 2.44 23.58 -18.51
N HIS A 226 3.64 23.35 -18.00
CA HIS A 226 3.87 22.69 -16.72
C HIS A 226 3.33 23.54 -15.56
N ARG A 227 3.57 24.83 -15.61
CA ARG A 227 3.09 25.77 -14.58
C ARG A 227 1.56 25.78 -14.51
N VAL A 228 0.88 25.91 -15.65
CA VAL A 228 -0.60 25.91 -15.71
C VAL A 228 -1.17 24.57 -15.26
N LEU A 229 -0.54 23.44 -15.62
CA LEU A 229 -0.93 22.12 -15.14
C LEU A 229 -0.89 22.03 -13.61
N LEU A 230 0.19 22.51 -12.98
CA LEU A 230 0.33 22.53 -11.52
C LEU A 230 -0.63 23.51 -10.85
N MET A 231 -0.88 24.66 -11.48
CA MET A 231 -1.89 25.62 -11.02
C MET A 231 -3.27 24.99 -10.98
N LEU A 232 -3.69 24.27 -12.03
CA LEU A 232 -4.97 23.54 -12.06
C LEU A 232 -5.02 22.43 -10.99
N ALA A 233 -3.93 21.68 -10.81
CA ALA A 233 -3.88 20.62 -9.80
C ALA A 233 -4.16 21.16 -8.39
N TYR A 234 -3.66 22.34 -8.08
CA TYR A 234 -3.86 23.00 -6.79
C TYR A 234 -5.20 23.72 -6.73
N SER A 235 -5.47 24.66 -7.65
CA SER A 235 -6.59 25.62 -7.53
C SER A 235 -7.97 25.00 -7.71
N ALA A 236 -8.06 23.88 -8.43
CA ALA A 236 -9.32 23.18 -8.70
C ALA A 236 -9.41 21.81 -7.97
N GLY A 237 -8.37 21.40 -7.27
CA GLY A 237 -8.30 20.15 -6.52
C GLY A 237 -8.47 18.91 -7.39
N LEU A 238 -8.02 18.96 -8.64
CA LEU A 238 -8.19 17.87 -9.60
C LEU A 238 -7.24 16.70 -9.33
N ARG A 239 -7.68 15.48 -9.65
CA ARG A 239 -6.77 14.33 -9.71
C ARG A 239 -5.89 14.45 -10.95
N VAL A 240 -4.66 13.95 -10.89
CA VAL A 240 -3.74 13.98 -12.05
C VAL A 240 -4.36 13.35 -13.30
N SER A 241 -5.12 12.26 -13.15
CA SER A 241 -5.82 11.63 -14.26
C SER A 241 -6.95 12.50 -14.82
N GLU A 242 -7.60 13.31 -14.01
CA GLU A 242 -8.62 14.26 -14.47
C GLU A 242 -7.96 15.39 -15.27
N ILE A 243 -6.86 15.97 -14.76
CA ILE A 243 -6.14 17.06 -15.43
C ILE A 243 -5.69 16.66 -16.84
N VAL A 244 -5.07 15.50 -16.98
CA VAL A 244 -4.51 15.07 -18.28
C VAL A 244 -5.59 14.69 -19.30
N HIS A 245 -6.82 14.46 -18.86
CA HIS A 245 -7.97 14.16 -19.72
C HIS A 245 -8.99 15.32 -19.82
N LEU A 246 -8.62 16.51 -19.34
CA LEU A 246 -9.44 17.71 -19.60
C LEU A 246 -9.37 18.08 -21.08
N LYS A 247 -10.53 18.46 -21.62
CA LYS A 247 -10.66 19.03 -22.95
C LYS A 247 -10.82 20.55 -22.87
N LEU A 248 -10.70 21.21 -24.01
CA LEU A 248 -10.93 22.65 -24.09
C LEU A 248 -12.39 23.02 -23.75
N GLU A 249 -13.35 22.18 -24.17
CA GLU A 249 -14.78 22.35 -23.91
C GLU A 249 -15.18 22.23 -22.44
N ASP A 250 -14.31 21.64 -21.61
CA ASP A 250 -14.56 21.48 -20.18
C ASP A 250 -14.32 22.76 -19.38
N ILE A 251 -13.76 23.79 -20.01
CA ILE A 251 -13.42 25.07 -19.37
C ILE A 251 -14.54 26.09 -19.65
N ASP A 252 -15.39 26.30 -18.67
CA ASP A 252 -16.39 27.38 -18.72
C ASP A 252 -15.80 28.67 -18.16
N SER A 253 -15.36 29.52 -19.09
CA SER A 253 -14.73 30.81 -18.73
C SER A 253 -15.73 31.87 -18.23
N GLU A 254 -17.00 31.74 -18.58
CA GLU A 254 -18.05 32.69 -18.18
C GLU A 254 -18.52 32.41 -16.77
N ARG A 255 -18.79 31.15 -16.45
CA ARG A 255 -19.22 30.72 -15.11
C ARG A 255 -18.08 30.48 -14.14
N LYS A 256 -16.83 30.51 -14.62
CA LYS A 256 -15.63 30.21 -13.83
C LYS A 256 -15.66 28.79 -13.23
N LEU A 257 -16.03 27.84 -14.05
CA LEU A 257 -16.15 26.43 -13.67
C LEU A 257 -15.34 25.53 -14.61
N ILE A 258 -14.94 24.40 -14.07
CA ILE A 258 -14.34 23.30 -14.83
C ILE A 258 -15.28 22.11 -14.71
N HIS A 259 -15.72 21.57 -15.86
CA HIS A 259 -16.49 20.33 -15.92
C HIS A 259 -15.53 19.14 -15.84
N VAL A 260 -15.70 18.29 -14.84
CA VAL A 260 -14.87 17.11 -14.65
C VAL A 260 -15.68 15.88 -14.97
N HIS A 261 -15.39 15.28 -16.11
CA HIS A 261 -15.97 14.01 -16.48
C HIS A 261 -15.42 12.90 -15.59
N SER A 262 -16.29 12.22 -14.90
CA SER A 262 -15.93 11.12 -14.03
C SER A 262 -15.98 9.81 -14.79
N GLY A 263 -14.90 9.05 -14.73
CA GLY A 263 -14.91 7.67 -15.20
C GLY A 263 -15.93 6.84 -14.42
N LYS A 264 -16.17 5.64 -14.94
CA LYS A 264 -17.12 4.64 -14.46
C LYS A 264 -17.46 4.69 -12.96
N GLY A 265 -18.75 4.89 -12.67
CA GLY A 265 -19.30 4.79 -11.31
C GLY A 265 -19.17 6.04 -10.45
N GLN A 266 -18.54 7.10 -10.93
CA GLN A 266 -18.57 8.42 -10.32
C GLN A 266 -19.41 9.36 -11.17
N LYS A 267 -20.16 10.24 -10.50
CA LYS A 267 -20.96 11.28 -11.20
C LYS A 267 -20.04 12.40 -11.67
N ASP A 268 -20.34 12.97 -12.83
CA ASP A 268 -19.70 14.19 -13.29
C ASP A 268 -19.90 15.31 -12.27
N ARG A 269 -18.92 16.19 -12.19
CA ARG A 269 -18.96 17.30 -11.26
C ARG A 269 -18.36 18.57 -11.86
N TYR A 270 -18.70 19.68 -11.24
CA TYR A 270 -18.05 20.96 -11.50
C TYR A 270 -17.08 21.30 -10.35
N THR A 271 -15.99 21.96 -10.69
CA THR A 271 -15.07 22.56 -9.72
C THR A 271 -14.75 23.99 -10.13
N ILE A 272 -14.10 24.73 -9.23
CA ILE A 272 -13.82 26.14 -9.43
C ILE A 272 -12.69 26.39 -10.44
N LEU A 273 -12.83 27.43 -11.23
CA LEU A 273 -11.79 27.99 -12.09
C LEU A 273 -11.42 29.38 -11.61
N SER A 274 -10.23 29.54 -11.03
CA SER A 274 -9.78 30.88 -10.61
C SER A 274 -9.40 31.77 -11.80
N ASP A 275 -9.51 33.10 -11.63
CA ASP A 275 -9.15 34.06 -12.68
C ASP A 275 -7.68 33.95 -13.07
N VAL A 276 -6.80 33.81 -12.10
CA VAL A 276 -5.35 33.63 -12.34
C VAL A 276 -5.06 32.39 -13.19
N VAL A 277 -5.78 31.29 -12.96
CA VAL A 277 -5.64 30.08 -13.76
C VAL A 277 -6.19 30.26 -15.16
N LEU A 278 -7.34 30.94 -15.28
CA LEU A 278 -7.93 31.25 -16.58
C LEU A 278 -7.00 32.10 -17.45
N ASP A 279 -6.36 33.09 -16.87
CA ASP A 279 -5.38 33.93 -17.60
C ASP A 279 -4.17 33.11 -18.02
N GLY A 280 -3.62 32.26 -17.12
CA GLY A 280 -2.58 31.31 -17.47
C GLY A 280 -2.97 30.33 -18.57
N LEU A 281 -4.22 29.86 -18.58
CA LEU A 281 -4.77 29.01 -19.64
C LEU A 281 -4.88 29.73 -20.98
N ARG A 282 -5.27 31.00 -20.97
CA ARG A 282 -5.33 31.85 -22.20
C ARG A 282 -3.94 32.05 -22.80
N ASP A 283 -2.95 32.32 -21.97
CA ASP A 283 -1.56 32.46 -22.44
C ASP A 283 -1.00 31.14 -22.94
N TYR A 284 -1.30 30.04 -22.24
CA TYR A 284 -0.96 28.71 -22.69
C TYR A 284 -1.60 28.38 -24.04
N TRP A 285 -2.90 28.66 -24.20
CA TRP A 285 -3.60 28.43 -25.45
C TRP A 285 -3.03 29.23 -26.62
N LYS A 286 -2.69 30.51 -26.42
CA LYS A 286 -2.03 31.37 -27.43
C LYS A 286 -0.70 30.77 -27.89
N ALA A 287 0.08 30.25 -26.94
CA ALA A 287 1.44 29.74 -27.20
C ALA A 287 1.44 28.34 -27.83
N TYR A 288 0.57 27.44 -27.39
CA TYR A 288 0.62 26.01 -27.73
C TYR A 288 -0.51 25.59 -28.68
N LYS A 289 -1.62 26.33 -28.77
CA LYS A 289 -2.80 26.06 -29.63
C LYS A 289 -3.28 24.62 -29.58
N PRO A 290 -3.58 24.05 -28.41
CA PRO A 290 -4.06 22.68 -28.30
C PRO A 290 -5.37 22.49 -29.06
N GLN A 291 -5.60 21.32 -29.67
CA GLN A 291 -6.73 21.06 -30.55
C GLN A 291 -7.83 20.25 -29.87
N SER A 292 -7.48 19.21 -29.12
CA SER A 292 -8.44 18.28 -28.52
C SER A 292 -8.37 18.27 -27.02
N TRP A 293 -7.23 17.93 -26.49
CA TRP A 293 -6.98 17.87 -25.05
C TRP A 293 -6.42 19.20 -24.56
N LEU A 294 -6.86 19.65 -23.40
CA LEU A 294 -6.28 20.85 -22.79
C LEU A 294 -4.75 20.76 -22.68
N PHE A 295 -4.25 19.58 -22.32
CA PHE A 295 -2.81 19.26 -22.31
C PHE A 295 -2.55 18.12 -23.27
N GLU A 296 -2.01 18.41 -24.45
CA GLU A 296 -1.66 17.41 -25.44
C GLU A 296 -0.31 16.76 -25.12
N GLY A 297 -0.19 15.47 -25.50
CA GLY A 297 1.04 14.68 -25.41
C GLY A 297 2.10 15.08 -26.44
N GLN A 298 3.02 14.16 -26.70
CA GLN A 298 4.03 14.35 -27.75
C GLN A 298 3.47 14.07 -29.14
N ARG A 299 2.47 13.20 -29.25
CA ARG A 299 1.80 12.90 -30.51
C ARG A 299 0.48 13.67 -30.60
N ALA A 300 0.17 14.15 -31.77
CA ALA A 300 -1.07 14.86 -32.03
C ALA A 300 -2.29 13.96 -31.68
N GLY A 301 -3.28 14.53 -30.99
CA GLY A 301 -4.49 13.83 -30.57
C GLY A 301 -4.35 12.95 -29.31
N GLU A 302 -3.14 12.77 -28.76
CA GLU A 302 -2.95 12.07 -27.49
C GLU A 302 -2.97 13.07 -26.32
N SER A 303 -3.57 12.66 -25.19
CA SER A 303 -3.52 13.44 -23.96
C SER A 303 -2.12 13.38 -23.33
N TYR A 304 -1.80 14.36 -22.50
CA TYR A 304 -0.58 14.36 -21.73
C TYR A 304 -0.55 13.17 -20.78
N SER A 305 0.59 12.47 -20.64
CA SER A 305 0.61 11.27 -19.82
C SER A 305 0.60 11.59 -18.32
N VAL A 306 -0.10 10.75 -17.53
CA VAL A 306 -0.08 10.83 -16.06
C VAL A 306 1.34 10.79 -15.51
N ARG A 307 2.21 9.95 -16.09
CA ARG A 307 3.61 9.84 -15.67
C ARG A 307 4.40 11.12 -15.93
N SER A 308 4.18 11.74 -17.09
CA SER A 308 4.81 13.03 -17.42
C SER A 308 4.35 14.13 -16.45
N ALA A 309 3.05 14.21 -16.15
CA ALA A 309 2.53 15.17 -15.16
C ALA A 309 3.10 14.95 -13.75
N GLN A 310 3.24 13.70 -13.33
CA GLN A 310 3.93 13.37 -12.07
C GLN A 310 5.39 13.82 -12.08
N LYS A 311 6.10 13.61 -13.19
CA LYS A 311 7.51 14.02 -13.31
C LYS A 311 7.66 15.55 -13.31
N VAL A 312 6.71 16.27 -13.93
CA VAL A 312 6.63 17.74 -13.85
C VAL A 312 6.56 18.20 -12.39
N PHE A 313 5.69 17.57 -11.58
CA PHE A 313 5.55 17.89 -10.17
C PHE A 313 6.85 17.57 -9.39
N GLU A 314 7.43 16.37 -9.59
CA GLU A 314 8.66 15.95 -8.93
C GLU A 314 9.79 16.96 -9.18
N ASN A 315 9.99 17.34 -10.44
CA ASN A 315 11.03 18.31 -10.83
C ASN A 315 10.77 19.71 -10.24
N ALA A 316 9.49 20.14 -10.18
CA ALA A 316 9.13 21.44 -9.59
C ALA A 316 9.34 21.43 -8.07
N ALA A 317 8.97 20.34 -7.39
CA ALA A 317 9.16 20.21 -5.95
C ALA A 317 10.64 20.19 -5.55
N GLU A 318 11.47 19.49 -6.33
CA GLU A 318 12.93 19.48 -6.15
C GLU A 318 13.54 20.87 -6.31
N LYS A 319 13.20 21.58 -7.39
CA LYS A 319 13.67 22.95 -7.66
C LYS A 319 13.19 23.95 -6.60
N ALA A 320 11.99 23.77 -6.07
CA ALA A 320 11.45 24.57 -4.99
C ALA A 320 12.06 24.27 -3.62
N GLY A 321 12.96 23.28 -3.52
CA GLY A 321 13.60 22.88 -2.26
C GLY A 321 12.66 22.22 -1.27
N ILE A 322 11.55 21.62 -1.72
CA ILE A 322 10.58 20.97 -0.85
C ILE A 322 11.15 19.62 -0.39
N ARG A 323 11.46 19.54 0.91
CA ARG A 323 12.06 18.32 1.53
C ARG A 323 11.02 17.28 1.97
N LYS A 324 9.75 17.63 2.01
CA LYS A 324 8.65 16.74 2.39
C LYS A 324 8.47 15.63 1.33
N HIS A 325 8.08 14.44 1.76
CA HIS A 325 7.71 13.38 0.81
C HIS A 325 6.35 13.71 0.20
N VAL A 326 6.35 14.27 -0.99
CA VAL A 326 5.17 14.80 -1.67
C VAL A 326 4.96 14.19 -3.05
N SER A 327 3.74 14.27 -3.54
CA SER A 327 3.35 13.88 -4.89
C SER A 327 2.37 14.90 -5.46
N ILE A 328 2.05 14.83 -6.75
CA ILE A 328 1.06 15.72 -7.35
C ILE A 328 -0.31 15.68 -6.62
N HIS A 329 -0.67 14.57 -5.98
CA HIS A 329 -1.86 14.47 -5.14
C HIS A 329 -1.78 15.33 -3.87
N THR A 330 -0.57 15.68 -3.43
CA THR A 330 -0.37 16.59 -2.30
C THR A 330 -0.95 17.97 -2.59
N LEU A 331 -0.93 18.44 -3.86
CA LEU A 331 -1.57 19.72 -4.24
C LEU A 331 -3.08 19.68 -3.99
N ARG A 332 -3.74 18.58 -4.33
CA ARG A 332 -5.17 18.40 -4.05
C ARG A 332 -5.45 18.31 -2.54
N HIS A 333 -4.58 17.66 -1.76
CA HIS A 333 -4.71 17.65 -0.30
C HIS A 333 -4.53 19.04 0.29
N SER A 334 -3.56 19.79 -0.21
CA SER A 334 -3.31 21.18 0.22
C SER A 334 -4.48 22.10 -0.13
N PHE A 335 -5.04 21.99 -1.35
CA PHE A 335 -6.25 22.69 -1.74
C PHE A 335 -7.41 22.46 -0.76
N ALA A 336 -7.71 21.19 -0.47
CA ALA A 336 -8.81 20.85 0.43
C ALA A 336 -8.59 21.37 1.85
N THR A 337 -7.36 21.24 2.36
CA THR A 337 -7.00 21.72 3.72
C THR A 337 -7.07 23.25 3.77
N HIS A 338 -6.53 23.96 2.78
CA HIS A 338 -6.55 25.41 2.74
C HIS A 338 -7.98 25.98 2.62
N LEU A 339 -8.87 25.34 1.82
CA LEU A 339 -10.28 25.73 1.80
C LEU A 339 -10.96 25.53 3.16
N LEU A 340 -10.67 24.42 3.82
CA LEU A 340 -11.21 24.16 5.16
C LEU A 340 -10.70 25.19 6.18
N GLU A 341 -9.43 25.57 6.11
CA GLU A 341 -8.81 26.62 6.95
C GLU A 341 -9.35 28.03 6.68
N GLN A 342 -9.88 28.25 5.47
CA GLN A 342 -10.60 29.47 5.10
C GLN A 342 -12.07 29.46 5.57
N GLY A 343 -12.53 28.37 6.21
CA GLY A 343 -13.89 28.26 6.71
C GLY A 343 -14.91 27.66 5.72
N THR A 344 -14.45 27.10 4.58
CA THR A 344 -15.36 26.46 3.64
C THR A 344 -15.96 25.20 4.26
N ASP A 345 -17.28 25.03 4.17
CA ASP A 345 -17.97 23.85 4.66
C ASP A 345 -17.45 22.58 3.98
N ILE A 346 -17.23 21.55 4.78
CA ILE A 346 -16.68 20.27 4.33
C ILE A 346 -17.52 19.59 3.23
N ARG A 347 -18.84 19.84 3.18
CA ARG A 347 -19.73 19.31 2.14
C ARG A 347 -19.44 19.94 0.78
N PHE A 348 -19.15 21.25 0.75
CA PHE A 348 -18.73 21.89 -0.50
C PHE A 348 -17.36 21.37 -0.95
N ILE A 349 -16.41 21.19 -0.03
CA ILE A 349 -15.11 20.58 -0.34
C ILE A 349 -15.32 19.16 -0.89
N GLN A 350 -16.20 18.37 -0.27
CA GLN A 350 -16.55 17.04 -0.76
C GLN A 350 -17.09 17.07 -2.20
N ALA A 351 -18.00 17.99 -2.49
CA ALA A 351 -18.60 18.15 -3.84
C ALA A 351 -17.54 18.54 -4.86
N LEU A 352 -16.71 19.55 -4.58
CA LEU A 352 -15.62 20.00 -5.45
C LEU A 352 -14.63 18.86 -5.75
N LEU A 353 -14.28 18.08 -4.74
CA LEU A 353 -13.37 16.95 -4.89
C LEU A 353 -14.02 15.72 -5.54
N GLY A 354 -15.34 15.61 -5.55
CA GLY A 354 -16.07 14.44 -6.05
C GLY A 354 -15.79 13.20 -5.20
N HIS A 355 -15.83 13.34 -3.87
CA HIS A 355 -15.74 12.21 -2.96
C HIS A 355 -17.12 11.59 -2.74
N SER A 356 -17.28 10.30 -3.02
CA SER A 356 -18.54 9.58 -2.82
C SER A 356 -18.94 9.45 -1.35
N SER A 357 -18.01 9.63 -0.42
CA SER A 357 -18.23 9.55 1.03
C SER A 357 -17.59 10.73 1.75
N VAL A 358 -18.32 11.34 2.69
CA VAL A 358 -17.82 12.40 3.58
C VAL A 358 -16.60 11.93 4.35
N LYS A 359 -16.58 10.67 4.76
CA LYS A 359 -15.45 10.05 5.49
C LYS A 359 -14.09 10.21 4.76
N THR A 360 -14.11 10.32 3.43
CA THR A 360 -12.89 10.58 2.63
C THR A 360 -12.44 12.03 2.76
N THR A 361 -13.34 12.94 3.05
CA THR A 361 -13.05 14.38 3.20
C THR A 361 -12.73 14.72 4.66
N GLU A 362 -13.26 13.98 5.62
CA GLU A 362 -12.98 14.14 7.06
C GLU A 362 -11.49 14.03 7.40
N ILE A 363 -10.68 13.37 6.57
CA ILE A 363 -9.22 13.32 6.80
C ILE A 363 -8.57 14.71 6.87
N TYR A 364 -9.17 15.70 6.22
CA TYR A 364 -8.65 17.08 6.22
C TYR A 364 -8.93 17.81 7.53
N THR A 365 -9.98 17.46 8.27
CA THR A 365 -10.27 18.05 9.59
C THR A 365 -9.18 17.71 10.61
N HIS A 366 -8.53 16.57 10.47
CA HIS A 366 -7.43 16.16 11.34
C HIS A 366 -6.09 16.84 11.02
N VAL A 367 -5.98 17.51 9.86
CA VAL A 367 -4.75 18.15 9.37
C VAL A 367 -4.81 19.65 9.58
N SER A 368 -6.02 20.25 9.60
CA SER A 368 -6.21 21.69 9.79
C SER A 368 -5.82 22.12 11.21
N ARG A 369 -4.62 22.69 11.33
CA ARG A 369 -4.10 23.22 12.60
C ARG A 369 -4.68 24.59 12.95
N ARG A 370 -5.11 25.35 11.95
CA ARG A 370 -5.62 26.72 12.11
C ARG A 370 -6.95 26.73 12.87
N GLN A 371 -7.84 25.78 12.61
CA GLN A 371 -9.11 25.66 13.34
C GLN A 371 -8.88 25.32 14.81
N ILE A 372 -7.90 24.44 15.12
CA ILE A 372 -7.56 24.11 16.51
C ILE A 372 -6.92 25.31 17.21
N GLY A 373 -6.03 26.04 16.53
CA GLY A 373 -5.39 27.24 17.07
C GLY A 373 -6.33 28.45 17.23
N ALA A 374 -7.46 28.46 16.50
CA ALA A 374 -8.50 29.49 16.64
C ALA A 374 -9.51 29.21 17.76
N LEU A 375 -9.51 27.99 18.30
CA LEU A 375 -10.35 27.64 19.43
C LEU A 375 -9.79 28.27 20.70
N HIS A 376 -10.57 29.15 21.31
CA HIS A 376 -10.26 29.67 22.65
C HIS A 376 -10.68 28.64 23.69
N SER A 377 -9.80 28.41 24.66
CA SER A 377 -10.14 27.54 25.78
C SER A 377 -11.33 28.13 26.54
N PRO A 378 -12.31 27.29 26.95
CA PRO A 378 -13.40 27.78 27.82
C PRO A 378 -12.90 28.48 29.08
N ILE A 379 -11.74 28.10 29.60
CA ILE A 379 -11.14 28.73 30.78
C ILE A 379 -10.71 30.18 30.49
N ASP A 380 -10.28 30.52 29.26
CA ASP A 380 -9.91 31.88 28.89
C ASP A 380 -11.14 32.79 28.90
N GLN A 381 -12.33 32.29 28.58
CA GLN A 381 -13.59 33.02 28.65
C GLN A 381 -14.04 33.26 30.10
N ILE A 382 -13.70 32.35 31.01
CA ILE A 382 -14.06 32.44 32.43
C ILE A 382 -13.14 33.42 33.16
N LEU A 383 -11.82 33.33 32.86
CA LEU A 383 -10.81 34.09 33.59
C LEU A 383 -10.52 35.46 32.95
N HIS A 384 -10.77 35.62 31.65
CA HIS A 384 -10.62 36.88 30.89
C HIS A 384 -11.85 37.12 30.01
N PRO A 385 -13.00 37.47 30.62
CA PRO A 385 -14.20 37.83 29.85
C PRO A 385 -13.87 39.07 29.00
N ARG A 386 -13.98 38.94 27.68
CA ARG A 386 -13.83 40.10 26.78
C ARG A 386 -14.94 41.08 27.10
N GLU A 387 -14.57 42.28 27.50
CA GLU A 387 -15.47 43.42 27.51
C GLU A 387 -16.05 43.60 26.10
N LYS A 388 -17.39 43.70 26.02
CA LYS A 388 -18.15 43.84 24.76
C LYS A 388 -17.98 45.25 24.19
#